data_9a827431ce3c90ff17b00aba249da1fc
#
_entry.id   9a827431ce3c90ff17b00aba249da1fc
#
_cell.length_a   1.000
_cell.length_b   1.000
_cell.length_c   1.000
_cell.angle_alpha   90.00
_cell.angle_beta   90.00
_cell.angle_gamma   90.00
#
_symmetry.space_group_name_H-M   'P 1'
#
loop_
_entity.id
_entity.type
_entity.pdbx_description
1 polymer ?
#
loop_
_entity_poly.entity_id
_entity_poly.type
_entity_poly.pdbx_seq_one_letter_code
_entity_poly.pdbx_strand_id
1 'polypeptide(L)'
;RLGGHIVSGHVDGLGTVSRINEHTKYVEIWVKAPDSLAKYIAHKGSITTDGVSLTVNEVNGSEFMLWVIPHTLQETVLGTYKVGTKINLEVDVIARYLERLVLGDKAAETHEKGIDMAFLAEHGFLKK
;
A
#
# COMPACT_ATOMS: atom_id res chain seq x y z
N ARG A 1 1.81 3.38 -19.68
CA ARG A 1 2.25 3.08 -19.38
C ARG A 1 3.17 3.02 -19.37
N LEU A 2 3.70 3.41 -19.22
CA LEU A 2 4.46 3.08 -19.03
C LEU A 2 4.93 3.01 -18.45
N GLY A 3 5.11 3.30 -18.26
CA GLY A 3 5.59 2.91 -17.78
C GLY A 3 5.39 2.40 -17.20
N GLY A 4 5.01 2.38 -16.98
CA GLY A 4 4.70 1.73 -16.42
C GLY A 4 4.38 0.83 -16.62
N HIS A 5 4.37 0.58 -17.22
CA HIS A 5 4.21 -0.39 -17.28
C HIS A 5 4.78 -1.08 -17.30
N ILE A 6 5.14 -0.91 -17.58
CA ILE A 6 5.59 -1.73 -17.44
C ILE A 6 5.64 -2.32 -16.50
N VAL A 7 5.35 -2.11 -16.19
CA VAL A 7 5.32 -2.46 -15.26
C VAL A 7 4.96 -3.45 -14.82
N SER A 8 5.14 -3.92 -14.34
CA SER A 8 5.13 -4.99 -13.85
C SER A 8 3.96 -5.74 -13.86
N GLY A 9 2.94 -5.37 -13.72
CA GLY A 9 1.72 -6.07 -13.83
C GLY A 9 1.49 -7.22 -12.89
N HIS A 10 2.16 -7.23 -11.78
CA HIS A 10 1.94 -8.27 -10.81
C HIS A 10 0.86 -7.87 -9.83
N VAL A 11 -0.34 -8.39 -10.02
CA VAL A 11 -1.42 -8.14 -9.07
C VAL A 11 -1.24 -9.05 -7.88
N ASP A 12 -1.15 -8.47 -6.70
CA ASP A 12 -0.94 -9.23 -5.49
C ASP A 12 -2.25 -9.64 -4.83
N GLY A 13 -3.33 -8.95 -5.12
CA GLY A 13 -4.62 -9.30 -4.57
C GLY A 13 -5.67 -8.29 -4.96
N LEU A 14 -6.89 -8.55 -4.53
CA LEU A 14 -8.01 -7.66 -4.79
C LEU A 14 -8.41 -6.92 -3.53
N GLY A 15 -8.57 -5.62 -3.66
CA GLY A 15 -9.13 -4.82 -2.58
C GLY A 15 -10.55 -4.43 -2.93
N THR A 16 -11.24 -3.86 -1.96
CA THR A 16 -12.60 -3.39 -2.16
C THR A 16 -12.69 -1.97 -1.65
N VAL A 17 -13.22 -1.08 -2.46
CA VAL A 17 -13.44 0.29 -2.02
C VAL A 17 -14.49 0.26 -0.93
N SER A 18 -14.15 0.73 0.27
CA SER A 18 -15.06 0.66 1.40
C SER A 18 -15.73 1.99 1.69
N ARG A 19 -15.14 3.10 1.28
CA ARG A 19 -15.69 4.40 1.58
C ARG A 19 -15.10 5.46 0.67
N ILE A 20 -15.88 6.42 0.26
CA ILE A 20 -15.42 7.54 -0.55
C ILE A 20 -15.99 8.81 0.04
N ASN A 21 -15.12 9.76 0.36
CA ASN A 21 -15.53 11.05 0.89
C ASN A 21 -14.97 12.16 0.01
N GLU A 22 -15.83 12.99 -0.50
CA GLU A 22 -15.39 14.09 -1.35
C GLU A 22 -15.11 15.31 -0.53
N HIS A 23 -13.97 15.93 -0.79
CA HIS A 23 -13.58 17.18 -0.17
C HIS A 23 -13.38 18.21 -1.26
N THR A 24 -13.16 19.44 -0.87
CA THR A 24 -13.04 20.51 -1.84
C THR A 24 -11.91 20.30 -2.83
N LYS A 25 -10.76 19.86 -2.35
CA LYS A 25 -9.56 19.78 -3.19
C LYS A 25 -9.10 18.37 -3.48
N TYR A 26 -9.73 17.39 -2.89
CA TYR A 26 -9.35 15.99 -3.13
C TYR A 26 -10.50 15.08 -2.76
N VAL A 27 -10.37 13.83 -3.19
CA VAL A 27 -11.33 12.80 -2.81
C VAL A 27 -10.60 11.79 -1.97
N GLU A 28 -11.21 11.40 -0.88
CA GLU A 28 -10.64 10.45 0.05
C GLU A 28 -11.23 9.09 -0.28
N ILE A 29 -10.39 8.13 -0.67
CA ILE A 29 -10.85 6.79 -1.04
C ILE A 29 -10.27 5.79 -0.06
N TRP A 30 -11.14 5.08 0.63
CA TRP A 30 -10.72 4.02 1.54
C TRP A 30 -10.87 2.68 0.87
N VAL A 31 -9.87 1.84 1.02
CA VAL A 31 -9.83 0.52 0.39
C VAL A 31 -9.54 -0.52 1.45
N LYS A 32 -10.33 -1.57 1.46
CA LYS A 32 -10.10 -2.70 2.34
C LYS A 32 -9.25 -3.72 1.60
N ALA A 33 -8.07 -4.00 2.13
CA ALA A 33 -7.15 -4.95 1.52
C ALA A 33 -7.29 -6.31 2.16
N PRO A 34 -6.88 -7.38 1.45
CA PRO A 34 -6.82 -8.68 2.10
C PRO A 34 -5.81 -8.65 3.24
N ASP A 35 -6.06 -9.41 4.28
CA ASP A 35 -5.15 -9.44 5.43
C ASP A 35 -3.75 -9.83 5.01
N SER A 36 -3.63 -10.67 4.00
CA SER A 36 -2.32 -11.11 3.54
C SER A 36 -1.49 -9.98 2.96
N LEU A 37 -2.12 -8.91 2.51
CA LEU A 37 -1.41 -7.77 1.96
C LEU A 37 -1.28 -6.62 2.94
N ALA A 38 -2.09 -6.62 3.99
CA ALA A 38 -2.13 -5.47 4.91
C ALA A 38 -0.76 -5.12 5.48
N LYS A 39 0.05 -6.13 5.76
CA LYS A 39 1.36 -5.89 6.38
C LYS A 39 2.34 -5.20 5.46
N TYR A 40 2.06 -5.14 4.17
CA TYR A 40 2.94 -4.46 3.23
C TYR A 40 2.49 -3.05 2.92
N ILE A 41 1.36 -2.63 3.49
CA ILE A 41 0.78 -1.32 3.20
C ILE A 41 1.08 -0.41 4.37
N ALA A 42 1.87 0.61 4.13
CA ALA A 42 2.33 1.49 5.19
C ALA A 42 1.96 2.93 4.93
N HIS A 43 1.72 3.65 6.00
CA HIS A 43 1.47 5.09 5.94
C HIS A 43 2.62 5.78 5.20
N LYS A 44 2.28 6.58 4.22
CA LYS A 44 3.23 7.29 3.36
C LYS A 44 3.98 6.38 2.40
N GLY A 45 3.65 5.11 2.38
CA GLY A 45 4.22 4.20 1.41
C GLY A 45 3.48 4.28 0.09
N SER A 46 3.92 3.47 -0.85
CA SER A 46 3.38 3.45 -2.19
C SER A 46 2.53 2.21 -2.39
N ILE A 47 1.46 2.35 -3.13
CA ILE A 47 0.65 1.20 -3.53
C ILE A 47 0.13 1.46 -4.93
N THR A 48 -0.04 0.41 -5.71
CA THR A 48 -0.56 0.53 -7.05
C THR A 48 -1.96 -0.05 -7.10
N THR A 49 -2.91 0.75 -7.54
CA THR A 49 -4.29 0.30 -7.68
C THR A 49 -4.66 0.34 -9.15
N ASP A 50 -5.02 -0.81 -9.71
CA ASP A 50 -5.37 -0.94 -11.12
C ASP A 50 -4.36 -0.23 -12.04
N GLY A 51 -3.08 -0.37 -11.68
CA GLY A 51 -2.01 0.19 -12.51
C GLY A 51 -1.61 1.62 -12.18
N VAL A 52 -2.28 2.27 -11.24
CA VAL A 52 -1.97 3.65 -10.88
C VAL A 52 -1.24 3.66 -9.54
N SER A 53 -0.04 4.22 -9.52
CA SER A 53 0.77 4.26 -8.32
C SER A 53 0.37 5.46 -7.47
N LEU A 54 0.10 5.22 -6.19
CA LEU A 54 -0.41 6.24 -5.30
C LEU A 54 0.28 6.14 -3.95
N THR A 55 0.23 7.24 -3.20
CA THR A 55 0.75 7.28 -1.86
C THR A 55 -0.36 6.94 -0.87
N VAL A 56 -0.04 6.11 0.10
CA VAL A 56 -0.97 5.75 1.17
C VAL A 56 -0.96 6.87 2.20
N ASN A 57 -2.10 7.48 2.42
CA ASN A 57 -2.19 8.63 3.32
C ASN A 57 -2.57 8.24 4.75
N GLU A 58 -3.21 7.08 4.91
CA GLU A 58 -3.64 6.64 6.22
C GLU A 58 -3.79 5.13 6.20
N VAL A 59 -3.55 4.48 7.34
CA VAL A 59 -3.74 3.04 7.46
C VAL A 59 -4.50 2.77 8.73
N ASN A 60 -5.51 1.91 8.64
CA ASN A 60 -6.30 1.53 9.79
C ASN A 60 -6.59 0.03 9.66
N GLY A 61 -5.73 -0.78 10.28
CA GLY A 61 -5.86 -2.22 10.15
C GLY A 61 -5.59 -2.65 8.72
N SER A 62 -6.54 -3.32 8.10
CA SER A 62 -6.39 -3.74 6.72
C SER A 62 -6.99 -2.74 5.74
N GLU A 63 -7.46 -1.61 6.24
CA GLU A 63 -7.94 -0.54 5.36
C GLU A 63 -6.88 0.52 5.19
N PHE A 64 -6.79 1.08 4.00
CA PHE A 64 -5.89 2.20 3.78
C PHE A 64 -6.63 3.27 3.00
N MET A 65 -6.12 4.48 3.07
CA MET A 65 -6.79 5.63 2.50
C MET A 65 -5.88 6.36 1.54
N LEU A 66 -6.45 6.79 0.44
CA LEU A 66 -5.76 7.52 -0.61
C LEU A 66 -6.44 8.88 -0.78
N TRP A 67 -5.63 9.94 -0.88
CA TRP A 67 -6.13 11.25 -1.28
C TRP A 67 -5.87 11.37 -2.77
N VAL A 68 -6.91 11.61 -3.54
CA VAL A 68 -6.78 11.69 -4.99
C VAL A 68 -7.30 13.04 -5.44
N ILE A 69 -6.46 13.78 -6.17
CA ILE A 69 -6.88 15.10 -6.65
C ILE A 69 -7.75 14.94 -7.89
N PRO A 70 -8.60 15.91 -8.18
CA PRO A 70 -9.55 15.78 -9.29
C PRO A 70 -8.90 15.48 -10.63
N HIS A 71 -7.73 16.04 -10.89
CA HIS A 71 -7.05 15.79 -12.15
C HIS A 71 -6.76 14.29 -12.32
N THR A 72 -6.28 13.66 -11.26
CA THR A 72 -6.00 12.23 -11.29
C THR A 72 -7.27 11.42 -11.50
N LEU A 73 -8.37 11.85 -10.88
CA LEU A 73 -9.65 11.15 -11.08
C LEU A 73 -10.10 11.23 -12.52
N GLN A 74 -9.87 12.36 -13.17
CA GLN A 74 -10.28 12.54 -14.56
C GLN A 74 -9.41 11.75 -15.52
N GLU A 75 -8.14 11.59 -15.17
CA GLU A 75 -7.18 10.99 -16.09
C GLU A 75 -6.95 9.50 -15.88
N THR A 76 -7.54 8.93 -14.84
CA THR A 76 -7.28 7.53 -14.53
C THR A 76 -8.58 6.80 -14.24
N VAL A 77 -8.44 5.47 -14.09
CA VAL A 77 -9.56 4.61 -13.77
C VAL A 77 -10.13 4.92 -12.37
N LEU A 78 -9.38 5.63 -11.55
CA LEU A 78 -9.86 5.95 -10.20
C LEU A 78 -11.17 6.73 -10.22
N GLY A 79 -11.42 7.47 -11.27
CA GLY A 79 -12.66 8.22 -11.36
C GLY A 79 -13.90 7.35 -11.48
N THR A 80 -13.73 6.07 -11.79
CA THR A 80 -14.85 5.14 -11.90
C THR A 80 -15.14 4.40 -10.61
N TYR A 81 -14.33 4.59 -9.58
CA TYR A 81 -14.50 3.85 -8.35
C TYR A 81 -15.76 4.24 -7.61
N LYS A 82 -16.40 3.24 -7.02
CA LYS A 82 -17.56 3.42 -6.16
C LYS A 82 -17.38 2.50 -4.96
N VAL A 83 -18.14 2.76 -3.92
CA VAL A 83 -18.12 1.84 -2.77
C VAL A 83 -18.52 0.46 -3.28
N GLY A 84 -17.72 -0.53 -2.95
CA GLY A 84 -17.93 -1.89 -3.41
C GLY A 84 -17.12 -2.29 -4.62
N THR A 85 -16.49 -1.33 -5.29
CA THR A 85 -15.66 -1.64 -6.46
C THR A 85 -14.47 -2.50 -6.04
N LYS A 86 -14.22 -3.56 -6.81
CA LYS A 86 -13.04 -4.39 -6.60
C LYS A 86 -11.90 -3.83 -7.41
N ILE A 87 -10.74 -3.74 -6.79
CA ILE A 87 -9.58 -3.16 -7.47
C ILE A 87 -8.38 -4.07 -7.32
N ASN A 88 -7.53 -4.04 -8.33
CA ASN A 88 -6.30 -4.83 -8.30
C ASN A 88 -5.24 -4.08 -7.51
N LEU A 89 -4.63 -4.75 -6.55
CA LEU A 89 -3.63 -4.14 -5.70
C LEU A 89 -2.26 -4.74 -5.96
N GLU A 90 -1.26 -3.88 -6.04
CA GLU A 90 0.14 -4.30 -6.09
C GLU A 90 0.87 -3.55 -5.00
N VAL A 91 1.49 -4.29 -4.09
CA VAL A 91 2.21 -3.65 -3.01
C VAL A 91 3.63 -3.35 -3.43
N ASP A 92 4.24 -2.41 -2.73
CA ASP A 92 5.59 -1.97 -3.03
C ASP A 92 6.54 -3.15 -2.90
N VAL A 93 7.30 -3.42 -3.96
CA VAL A 93 8.27 -4.51 -3.95
C VAL A 93 9.29 -4.33 -2.83
N ILE A 94 9.69 -3.10 -2.58
CA ILE A 94 10.65 -2.84 -1.52
C ILE A 94 10.08 -3.16 -0.16
N ALA A 95 8.80 -2.85 0.06
CA ALA A 95 8.16 -3.18 1.32
C ALA A 95 8.12 -4.69 1.53
N ARG A 96 7.84 -5.45 0.46
CA ARG A 96 7.84 -6.90 0.57
C ARG A 96 9.22 -7.43 0.87
N TYR A 97 10.23 -6.86 0.25
CA TYR A 97 11.59 -7.30 0.45
C TYR A 97 12.02 -7.06 1.89
N LEU A 98 11.71 -5.89 2.43
CA LEU A 98 12.05 -5.57 3.81
C LEU A 98 11.33 -6.48 4.79
N GLU A 99 10.08 -6.77 4.51
CA GLU A 99 9.31 -7.68 5.34
C GLU A 99 9.99 -9.06 5.39
N ARG A 100 10.41 -9.52 4.22
CA ARG A 100 11.05 -10.82 4.12
C ARG A 100 12.36 -10.85 4.89
N LEU A 101 13.13 -9.76 4.84
CA LEU A 101 14.38 -9.68 5.58
C LEU A 101 14.13 -9.76 7.08
N VAL A 102 13.15 -9.02 7.56
CA VAL A 102 12.83 -9.02 8.98
C VAL A 102 12.41 -10.41 9.43
N LEU A 103 11.53 -11.04 8.68
CA LEU A 103 11.07 -12.39 9.04
C LEU A 103 12.19 -13.40 8.96
N GLY A 104 13.06 -13.27 7.97
CA GLY A 104 14.18 -14.16 7.83
C GLY A 104 15.12 -14.08 9.02
N ASP A 105 15.42 -12.87 9.45
CA ASP A 105 16.28 -12.68 10.61
C ASP A 105 15.66 -13.28 11.85
N LYS A 106 14.38 -13.05 12.03
CA LYS A 106 13.70 -13.59 13.21
C LYS A 106 13.66 -15.10 13.18
N ALA A 107 13.41 -15.67 12.02
CA ALA A 107 13.32 -17.11 11.88
C ALA A 107 14.67 -17.76 12.12
N ALA A 108 15.73 -17.12 11.65
CA ALA A 108 17.05 -17.72 11.75
C ALA A 108 17.68 -17.51 13.11
N GLU A 109 17.42 -16.37 13.72
CA GLU A 109 18.15 -15.99 14.95
C GLU A 109 17.25 -15.37 15.95
N THR A 110 16.54 -16.15 16.67
CA THR A 110 15.65 -15.58 17.69
C THR A 110 16.41 -14.82 18.75
N HIS A 111 17.61 -15.25 19.08
CA HIS A 111 18.36 -14.59 20.14
C HIS A 111 18.88 -13.21 19.73
N GLU A 112 18.87 -12.92 18.44
CA GLU A 112 19.31 -11.61 17.95
C GLU A 112 18.15 -10.72 17.56
N LYS A 113 16.96 -11.17 17.85
CA LYS A 113 15.79 -10.44 17.40
C LYS A 113 15.78 -8.99 17.87
N GLY A 114 16.13 -8.76 19.12
CA GLY A 114 16.12 -7.41 19.65
C GLY A 114 17.12 -6.52 18.94
N ILE A 115 18.28 -7.07 18.64
CA ILE A 115 19.31 -6.31 17.97
C ILE A 115 18.89 -5.95 16.55
N ASP A 116 18.30 -6.90 15.86
CA ASP A 116 17.82 -6.66 14.51
C ASP A 116 16.76 -5.59 14.46
N MET A 117 15.83 -5.64 15.39
CA MET A 117 14.76 -4.66 15.43
C MET A 117 15.32 -3.27 15.73
N ALA A 118 16.27 -3.18 16.64
CA ALA A 118 16.88 -1.91 16.97
C ALA A 118 17.62 -1.33 15.77
N PHE A 119 18.31 -2.18 15.03
CA PHE A 119 19.03 -1.74 13.86
C PHE A 119 18.07 -1.18 12.80
N LEU A 120 16.97 -1.87 12.57
CA LEU A 120 16.00 -1.44 11.57
C LEU A 120 15.34 -0.14 11.98
N ALA A 121 15.01 0.00 13.26
CA ALA A 121 14.40 1.21 13.75
C ALA A 121 15.34 2.39 13.60
N GLU A 122 16.62 2.15 13.88
CA GLU A 122 17.63 3.19 13.79
C GLU A 122 17.76 3.69 12.36
N HIS A 123 17.58 2.82 11.40
CA HIS A 123 17.71 3.18 10.00
C HIS A 123 16.39 3.58 9.36
N GLY A 124 15.35 3.68 10.14
CA GLY A 124 14.07 4.15 9.64
C GLY A 124 13.27 3.13 8.86
N PHE A 125 13.66 1.89 8.88
CA PHE A 125 12.90 0.84 8.19
C PHE A 125 11.65 0.45 8.94
N LEU A 126 11.66 0.57 10.25
CA LEU A 126 10.51 0.27 11.06
C LEU A 126 9.93 1.55 11.60
N LYS A 127 8.64 1.73 11.37
CA LYS A 127 7.98 2.93 11.84
C LYS A 127 7.20 2.62 13.08
N LYS A 128 7.21 3.57 13.95
CA LYS A 128 6.49 3.35 15.15
C LYS A 128 5.26 4.04 15.23
#